data_02e45464b0eb1b2136f92fa214407fac
#
_entry.id   02e45464b0eb1b2136f92fa214407fac
#
_cell.length_a   1.000
_cell.length_b   1.000
_cell.length_c   1.000
_cell.angle_alpha   90.00
_cell.angle_beta   90.00
_cell.angle_gamma   90.00
#
_symmetry.space_group_name_H-M   'P 1'
#
loop_
_entity.id
_entity.type
_entity.pdbx_description
1 polymer ?
#
loop_
_entity_poly.entity_id
_entity_poly.type
_entity_poly.pdbx_seq_one_letter_code
_entity_poly.pdbx_strand_id
1 'polypeptide(L)'
;MFTNNRKTFAACMMSAIVIGSVHAEGAPAIGTTGITHSQSVYPPWQHGANNDSLERGLSFTEPDADNLADFHGDPIHPSLVLYVGGNYFFAMAPLVQAFETHYPQYKGHVYWETIPPGLLVRQMENGGTVTVGNMTWTVPADVYLAGLKAVQKQIDAGRLQAPAEPYVTNTLTIMVPADNPAHITGLADLGRPEVRLAMPNPKFEGIARQIKTSLEHAGGDTLLNDVYGTKVADGSTVLTHIHHRQTPLWIMQGKAQAGVTWQSEAMFEEQAGHPISHVDIPAADNTTAIYAGAMTTHAPHTEAAQRWLDFIRSPAGLAIFERYGFKPYQANAG
;
A
#
# COMPACT_ATOMS: atom_id res chain seq x y z
N MET A 1 -49.30 -38.10 68.83
CA MET A 1 -48.81 -39.45 68.48
C MET A 1 -47.63 -39.29 67.51
N PHE A 2 -46.52 -39.79 67.98
CA PHE A 2 -45.21 -39.52 67.38
C PHE A 2 -44.98 -40.28 66.07
N THR A 3 -44.41 -39.62 65.05
CA THR A 3 -43.75 -40.28 63.93
C THR A 3 -42.39 -39.66 63.70
N ASN A 4 -41.43 -40.54 63.77
CA ASN A 4 -39.99 -40.30 63.70
C ASN A 4 -39.57 -40.07 62.23
N ASN A 5 -38.85 -38.97 61.97
CA ASN A 5 -38.32 -38.67 60.68
C ASN A 5 -36.80 -38.97 60.67
N ARG A 6 -36.40 -40.04 60.01
CA ARG A 6 -35.00 -40.37 59.75
C ARG A 6 -34.53 -39.61 58.50
N LYS A 7 -33.59 -38.68 58.70
CA LYS A 7 -32.87 -38.01 57.61
C LYS A 7 -31.76 -38.94 57.11
N THR A 8 -31.88 -39.32 55.85
CA THR A 8 -30.80 -40.02 55.13
C THR A 8 -29.88 -38.96 54.54
N PHE A 9 -28.62 -38.95 54.97
CA PHE A 9 -27.57 -38.12 54.36
C PHE A 9 -27.08 -38.86 53.10
N ALA A 10 -27.28 -38.27 51.91
CA ALA A 10 -26.63 -38.67 50.72
C ALA A 10 -25.28 -37.97 50.64
N ALA A 11 -24.21 -38.71 50.69
CA ALA A 11 -22.88 -38.21 50.47
C ALA A 11 -22.70 -37.93 48.96
N CYS A 12 -22.54 -36.67 48.63
CA CYS A 12 -22.22 -36.24 47.26
C CYS A 12 -20.68 -36.33 47.11
N MET A 13 -20.22 -37.34 46.37
CA MET A 13 -18.83 -37.39 45.95
C MET A 13 -18.59 -36.29 44.90
N MET A 14 -17.89 -35.25 45.26
CA MET A 14 -17.32 -34.30 44.32
C MET A 14 -16.11 -34.96 43.67
N SER A 15 -16.28 -35.39 42.40
CA SER A 15 -15.16 -35.70 41.55
C SER A 15 -14.47 -34.39 41.17
N ALA A 16 -13.31 -34.15 41.71
CA ALA A 16 -12.46 -33.05 41.25
C ALA A 16 -11.98 -33.34 39.82
N ILE A 17 -12.57 -32.65 38.86
CA ILE A 17 -12.01 -32.58 37.50
C ILE A 17 -10.75 -31.73 37.63
N VAL A 18 -9.60 -32.36 37.60
CA VAL A 18 -8.33 -31.67 37.37
C VAL A 18 -8.36 -31.21 35.91
N ILE A 19 -8.73 -29.95 35.71
CA ILE A 19 -8.50 -29.27 34.46
C ILE A 19 -6.99 -29.07 34.42
N GLY A 20 -6.30 -30.00 33.73
CA GLY A 20 -4.94 -29.78 33.35
C GLY A 20 -4.92 -28.52 32.45
N SER A 21 -4.31 -27.43 32.95
CA SER A 21 -3.92 -26.31 32.15
C SER A 21 -2.98 -26.86 31.08
N VAL A 22 -3.52 -27.09 29.89
CA VAL A 22 -2.71 -27.18 28.69
C VAL A 22 -2.06 -25.80 28.59
N HIS A 23 -0.82 -25.72 29.05
CA HIS A 23 0.03 -24.61 28.66
C HIS A 23 0.10 -24.76 27.14
N ALA A 24 -0.59 -23.87 26.43
CA ALA A 24 -0.26 -23.62 25.05
C ALA A 24 1.23 -23.26 25.08
N GLU A 25 2.08 -24.21 24.64
CA GLU A 25 3.45 -23.86 24.30
C GLU A 25 3.33 -22.67 23.38
N GLY A 26 3.78 -21.52 23.88
CA GLY A 26 3.74 -20.29 23.12
C GLY A 26 4.40 -20.58 21.79
N ALA A 27 3.70 -20.29 20.71
CA ALA A 27 4.30 -20.31 19.38
C ALA A 27 5.66 -19.63 19.52
N PRO A 28 6.75 -20.22 19.02
CA PRO A 28 8.08 -19.65 19.19
C PRO A 28 7.98 -18.19 18.75
N ALA A 29 8.41 -17.30 19.64
CA ALA A 29 8.46 -15.87 19.30
C ALA A 29 9.30 -15.78 18.02
N ILE A 30 8.63 -15.45 16.91
CA ILE A 30 9.31 -15.26 15.63
C ILE A 30 10.23 -14.07 15.87
N GLY A 31 11.50 -14.36 16.06
CA GLY A 31 12.49 -13.32 16.32
C GLY A 31 12.46 -12.30 15.20
N THR A 32 12.44 -11.03 15.55
CA THR A 32 12.45 -9.87 14.62
C THR A 32 13.61 -9.91 13.61
N THR A 33 14.57 -10.79 13.80
CA THR A 33 15.78 -10.93 12.98
C THR A 33 15.67 -11.98 11.86
N GLY A 34 14.59 -12.77 11.83
CA GLY A 34 14.55 -13.95 10.94
C GLY A 34 13.80 -13.76 9.63
N ILE A 35 12.95 -12.76 9.51
CA ILE A 35 12.15 -12.57 8.30
C ILE A 35 12.64 -11.33 7.57
N THR A 36 13.50 -11.54 6.62
CA THR A 36 13.82 -10.49 5.65
C THR A 36 12.68 -10.43 4.64
N HIS A 37 12.16 -9.24 4.39
CA HIS A 37 11.10 -9.00 3.40
C HIS A 37 11.40 -9.60 2.02
N SER A 38 12.66 -9.87 1.71
CA SER A 38 13.12 -10.47 0.46
C SER A 38 12.90 -11.98 0.35
N GLN A 39 12.60 -12.67 1.45
CA GLN A 39 12.49 -14.13 1.49
C GLN A 39 11.06 -14.63 1.70
N SER A 40 10.13 -13.77 2.08
CA SER A 40 8.74 -14.14 2.32
C SER A 40 7.93 -14.05 1.03
N VAL A 41 7.22 -15.10 0.69
CA VAL A 41 6.18 -15.08 -0.36
C VAL A 41 4.91 -14.36 0.11
N TYR A 42 4.81 -14.08 1.41
CA TYR A 42 3.68 -13.41 2.02
C TYR A 42 3.94 -11.91 2.11
N PRO A 43 2.89 -11.09 1.98
CA PRO A 43 2.99 -9.68 2.31
C PRO A 43 3.52 -9.50 3.74
N PRO A 44 4.53 -8.64 3.97
CA PRO A 44 5.22 -8.55 5.26
C PRO A 44 4.31 -8.14 6.41
N TRP A 45 3.24 -7.41 6.16
CA TRP A 45 2.26 -6.98 7.17
C TRP A 45 1.34 -8.09 7.70
N GLN A 46 1.39 -9.30 7.15
CA GLN A 46 0.59 -10.42 7.63
C GLN A 46 1.19 -11.13 8.84
N HIS A 47 2.44 -10.89 9.13
CA HIS A 47 3.15 -11.51 10.24
C HIS A 47 3.35 -10.48 11.35
N GLY A 48 3.00 -10.85 12.58
CA GLY A 48 3.18 -9.96 13.74
C GLY A 48 4.59 -9.39 13.84
N ALA A 49 5.60 -10.19 13.57
CA ALA A 49 7.00 -9.78 13.55
C ALA A 49 7.36 -8.75 12.47
N ASN A 50 6.57 -8.65 11.42
CA ASN A 50 6.74 -7.69 10.33
C ASN A 50 5.75 -6.53 10.44
N ASN A 51 4.89 -6.55 11.43
CA ASN A 51 3.87 -5.55 11.63
C ASN A 51 4.28 -4.58 12.74
N ASP A 52 5.16 -3.68 12.39
CA ASP A 52 5.61 -2.60 13.27
C ASP A 52 4.48 -1.77 13.88
N SER A 53 3.34 -1.70 13.20
CA SER A 53 2.17 -1.00 13.69
C SER A 53 1.66 -1.62 15.00
N LEU A 54 1.66 -2.95 15.11
CA LEU A 54 1.28 -3.64 16.35
C LEU A 54 2.33 -3.46 17.44
N GLU A 55 3.62 -3.60 17.13
CA GLU A 55 4.72 -3.46 18.06
C GLU A 55 4.76 -2.05 18.68
N ARG A 56 4.37 -1.04 17.92
CA ARG A 56 4.32 0.35 18.35
C ARG A 56 2.97 0.78 18.93
N GLY A 57 2.06 -0.17 19.11
CA GLY A 57 0.71 0.13 19.59
C GLY A 57 -0.11 0.97 18.62
N LEU A 58 0.23 0.96 17.33
CA LEU A 58 -0.56 1.60 16.30
C LEU A 58 -1.78 0.74 16.01
N SER A 59 -2.94 1.36 16.07
CA SER A 59 -4.20 0.70 15.73
C SER A 59 -4.40 0.64 14.22
N PHE A 60 -4.91 -0.47 13.70
CA PHE A 60 -5.46 -0.57 12.35
C PHE A 60 -6.88 0.00 12.22
N THR A 61 -7.28 0.86 13.15
CA THR A 61 -8.59 1.52 13.11
C THR A 61 -8.68 2.64 12.09
N GLU A 62 -7.56 2.97 11.46
CA GLU A 62 -7.49 3.95 10.37
C GLU A 62 -7.40 3.20 9.03
N PRO A 63 -8.53 2.79 8.43
CA PRO A 63 -8.53 1.96 7.21
C PRO A 63 -7.80 2.62 6.04
N ASP A 64 -7.88 3.95 5.97
CA ASP A 64 -7.31 4.73 4.88
C ASP A 64 -5.80 4.93 5.01
N ALA A 65 -5.24 4.68 6.20
CA ALA A 65 -3.80 4.72 6.43
C ALA A 65 -3.07 3.48 5.93
N ASP A 66 -3.81 2.42 5.70
CA ASP A 66 -3.52 1.28 4.87
C ASP A 66 -2.13 0.65 5.00
N ASN A 67 -1.97 -0.08 6.07
CA ASN A 67 -0.86 -1.02 6.22
C ASN A 67 -1.23 -2.45 5.78
N LEU A 68 -2.40 -2.62 5.20
CA LEU A 68 -2.99 -3.92 4.87
C LEU A 68 -2.95 -4.17 3.37
N ALA A 69 -2.94 -5.42 3.01
CA ALA A 69 -3.19 -5.84 1.65
C ALA A 69 -4.64 -5.50 1.26
N ASP A 70 -4.82 -5.00 0.07
CA ASP A 70 -6.09 -4.52 -0.46
C ASP A 70 -6.53 -5.43 -1.61
N PHE A 71 -7.56 -6.25 -1.36
CA PHE A 71 -8.07 -7.28 -2.28
C PHE A 71 -9.56 -7.11 -2.48
N HIS A 72 -10.01 -7.14 -3.73
CA HIS A 72 -11.40 -6.91 -4.12
C HIS A 72 -11.88 -7.86 -5.20
N GLY A 73 -13.17 -8.18 -5.17
CA GLY A 73 -13.82 -9.04 -6.14
C GLY A 73 -13.71 -10.52 -5.78
N ASP A 74 -14.22 -11.37 -6.68
CA ASP A 74 -14.21 -12.83 -6.52
C ASP A 74 -12.91 -13.41 -7.14
N PRO A 75 -11.98 -13.94 -6.35
CA PRO A 75 -10.77 -14.56 -6.87
C PRO A 75 -11.02 -15.96 -7.49
N ILE A 76 -12.22 -16.52 -7.33
CA ILE A 76 -12.52 -17.88 -7.77
C ILE A 76 -13.07 -17.90 -9.20
N HIS A 77 -13.91 -16.92 -9.54
CA HIS A 77 -14.55 -16.85 -10.87
C HIS A 77 -14.34 -15.49 -11.54
N PRO A 78 -13.11 -14.98 -11.61
CA PRO A 78 -12.86 -13.70 -12.26
C PRO A 78 -12.96 -13.85 -13.78
N SER A 79 -13.35 -12.78 -14.45
CA SER A 79 -13.23 -12.62 -15.91
C SER A 79 -12.17 -11.58 -16.29
N LEU A 80 -11.62 -10.90 -15.29
CA LEU A 80 -10.49 -9.99 -15.40
C LEU A 80 -9.76 -9.90 -14.06
N VAL A 81 -8.44 -10.04 -14.08
CA VAL A 81 -7.58 -10.00 -12.90
C VAL A 81 -6.54 -8.90 -13.04
N LEU A 82 -6.55 -7.93 -12.12
CA LEU A 82 -5.68 -6.76 -12.15
C LEU A 82 -4.73 -6.75 -10.95
N TYR A 83 -3.44 -6.81 -11.22
CA TYR A 83 -2.40 -6.57 -10.23
C TYR A 83 -1.92 -5.13 -10.32
N VAL A 84 -2.16 -4.35 -9.28
CA VAL A 84 -2.03 -2.90 -9.30
C VAL A 84 -1.06 -2.43 -8.22
N GLY A 85 -0.12 -1.57 -8.57
CA GLY A 85 0.75 -0.92 -7.59
C GLY A 85 -0.07 -0.14 -6.55
N GLY A 86 0.32 -0.27 -5.27
CA GLY A 86 -0.51 0.15 -4.14
C GLY A 86 -0.77 1.64 -3.98
N ASN A 87 -0.13 2.50 -4.74
CA ASN A 87 -0.19 3.96 -4.55
C ASN A 87 -1.39 4.66 -5.21
N TYR A 88 -2.32 3.93 -5.81
CA TYR A 88 -3.58 4.48 -6.35
C TYR A 88 -4.78 3.58 -6.06
N PHE A 89 -4.77 2.91 -4.93
CA PHE A 89 -5.85 2.07 -4.41
C PHE A 89 -7.21 2.79 -4.45
N PHE A 90 -7.25 4.06 -4.07
CA PHE A 90 -8.45 4.91 -4.02
C PHE A 90 -9.08 5.14 -5.41
N ALA A 91 -8.32 5.05 -6.50
CA ALA A 91 -8.81 5.22 -7.86
C ALA A 91 -9.42 3.92 -8.42
N MET A 92 -9.10 2.76 -7.86
CA MET A 92 -9.45 1.48 -8.46
C MET A 92 -10.95 1.19 -8.42
N ALA A 93 -11.62 1.36 -7.29
CA ALA A 93 -13.05 1.09 -7.20
C ALA A 93 -13.87 1.94 -8.22
N PRO A 94 -13.70 3.26 -8.34
CA PRO A 94 -14.37 4.04 -9.38
C PRO A 94 -13.95 3.67 -10.80
N LEU A 95 -12.70 3.27 -11.05
CA LEU A 95 -12.26 2.78 -12.37
C LEU A 95 -12.95 1.48 -12.76
N VAL A 96 -12.98 0.50 -11.84
CA VAL A 96 -13.66 -0.78 -12.08
C VAL A 96 -15.15 -0.57 -12.28
N GLN A 97 -15.81 0.24 -11.47
CA GLN A 97 -17.22 0.56 -11.64
C GLN A 97 -17.52 1.20 -13.01
N ALA A 98 -16.68 2.10 -13.46
CA ALA A 98 -16.84 2.74 -14.78
C ALA A 98 -16.55 1.76 -15.91
N PHE A 99 -15.55 0.90 -15.78
CA PHE A 99 -15.27 -0.19 -16.72
C PHE A 99 -16.45 -1.16 -16.84
N GLU A 100 -17.00 -1.62 -15.73
CA GLU A 100 -18.17 -2.50 -15.69
C GLU A 100 -19.42 -1.84 -16.26
N THR A 101 -19.55 -0.53 -16.12
CA THR A 101 -20.63 0.24 -16.73
C THR A 101 -20.48 0.27 -18.27
N HIS A 102 -19.25 0.42 -18.73
CA HIS A 102 -18.93 0.45 -20.17
C HIS A 102 -18.98 -0.96 -20.81
N TYR A 103 -18.59 -1.97 -20.02
CA TYR A 103 -18.55 -3.38 -20.44
C TYR A 103 -19.38 -4.26 -19.46
N PRO A 104 -20.72 -4.25 -19.55
CA PRO A 104 -21.61 -4.90 -18.57
C PRO A 104 -21.39 -6.41 -18.39
N GLN A 105 -20.79 -7.09 -19.38
CA GLN A 105 -20.44 -8.51 -19.29
C GLN A 105 -19.41 -8.85 -18.22
N TYR A 106 -18.64 -7.86 -17.73
CA TYR A 106 -17.65 -8.05 -16.66
C TYR A 106 -18.16 -7.68 -15.27
N LYS A 107 -19.42 -7.23 -15.17
CA LYS A 107 -19.98 -6.73 -13.91
C LYS A 107 -19.96 -7.79 -12.80
N GLY A 108 -19.25 -7.48 -11.72
CA GLY A 108 -19.06 -8.37 -10.57
C GLY A 108 -18.03 -9.48 -10.80
N HIS A 109 -17.30 -9.47 -11.93
CA HIS A 109 -16.30 -10.46 -12.29
C HIS A 109 -14.92 -9.87 -12.51
N VAL A 110 -14.65 -8.66 -12.00
CA VAL A 110 -13.34 -8.06 -11.97
C VAL A 110 -12.73 -8.28 -10.59
N TYR A 111 -11.61 -8.98 -10.53
CA TYR A 111 -10.78 -9.07 -9.34
C TYR A 111 -9.62 -8.09 -9.47
N TRP A 112 -9.32 -7.35 -8.41
CA TRP A 112 -8.12 -6.53 -8.36
C TRP A 112 -7.50 -6.50 -6.97
N GLU A 113 -6.22 -6.24 -6.93
CA GLU A 113 -5.47 -6.05 -5.70
C GLU A 113 -4.49 -4.90 -5.84
N THR A 114 -4.32 -4.13 -4.75
CA THR A 114 -3.40 -2.99 -4.71
C THR A 114 -2.38 -3.18 -3.60
N ILE A 115 -1.27 -3.81 -3.94
CA ILE A 115 -0.18 -4.10 -3.02
C ILE A 115 1.17 -3.62 -3.61
N PRO A 116 2.24 -3.55 -2.82
CA PRO A 116 3.53 -3.11 -3.33
C PRO A 116 3.97 -3.90 -4.58
N PRO A 117 4.44 -3.21 -5.63
CA PRO A 117 4.79 -3.84 -6.91
C PRO A 117 5.74 -5.03 -6.82
N GLY A 118 6.68 -5.01 -5.85
CA GLY A 118 7.58 -6.14 -5.62
C GLY A 118 6.89 -7.39 -5.09
N LEU A 119 5.79 -7.23 -4.36
CA LEU A 119 4.96 -8.34 -3.90
C LEU A 119 4.14 -8.94 -5.04
N LEU A 120 3.54 -8.08 -5.88
CA LEU A 120 2.83 -8.51 -7.09
C LEU A 120 3.73 -9.33 -8.02
N VAL A 121 4.99 -8.92 -8.19
CA VAL A 121 5.95 -9.67 -8.99
C VAL A 121 6.20 -11.05 -8.40
N ARG A 122 6.40 -11.16 -7.07
CA ARG A 122 6.57 -12.46 -6.42
C ARG A 122 5.33 -13.34 -6.53
N GLN A 123 4.15 -12.75 -6.46
CA GLN A 123 2.90 -13.46 -6.66
C GLN A 123 2.79 -14.01 -8.09
N MET A 124 3.14 -13.20 -9.11
CA MET A 124 3.23 -13.69 -10.50
C MET A 124 4.24 -14.83 -10.63
N GLU A 125 5.42 -14.72 -10.02
CA GLU A 125 6.46 -15.76 -10.01
C GLU A 125 5.98 -17.04 -9.32
N ASN A 126 5.04 -16.92 -8.38
CA ASN A 126 4.40 -18.02 -7.66
C ASN A 126 3.05 -18.46 -8.28
N GLY A 127 2.88 -18.26 -9.59
CA GLY A 127 1.70 -18.70 -10.33
C GLY A 127 0.39 -18.00 -9.93
N GLY A 128 0.47 -16.81 -9.36
CA GLY A 128 -0.70 -16.05 -8.88
C GLY A 128 -1.16 -16.41 -7.47
N THR A 129 -0.40 -17.23 -6.75
CA THR A 129 -0.77 -17.64 -5.40
C THR A 129 -0.39 -16.58 -4.37
N VAL A 130 -1.33 -16.25 -3.50
CA VAL A 130 -1.15 -15.33 -2.36
C VAL A 130 -1.79 -15.92 -1.10
N THR A 131 -1.16 -15.65 0.04
CA THR A 131 -1.69 -16.03 1.36
C THR A 131 -1.86 -14.77 2.21
N VAL A 132 -3.03 -14.62 2.81
CA VAL A 132 -3.39 -13.54 3.72
C VAL A 132 -3.95 -14.13 5.00
N GLY A 133 -3.21 -14.03 6.10
CA GLY A 133 -3.57 -14.74 7.33
C GLY A 133 -3.58 -16.25 7.10
N ASN A 134 -4.74 -16.88 7.30
CA ASN A 134 -4.94 -18.33 7.05
C ASN A 134 -5.59 -18.62 5.70
N MET A 135 -5.84 -17.64 4.87
CA MET A 135 -6.46 -17.81 3.56
C MET A 135 -5.39 -17.84 2.48
N THR A 136 -5.48 -18.83 1.62
CA THR A 136 -4.63 -18.96 0.44
C THR A 136 -5.50 -19.13 -0.78
N TRP A 137 -5.24 -18.34 -1.83
CA TRP A 137 -5.91 -18.50 -3.12
C TRP A 137 -4.94 -18.27 -4.27
N THR A 138 -5.32 -18.75 -5.43
CA THR A 138 -4.53 -18.61 -6.65
C THR A 138 -5.38 -17.90 -7.69
N VAL A 139 -4.93 -16.74 -8.14
CA VAL A 139 -5.61 -15.91 -9.13
C VAL A 139 -4.57 -15.28 -10.06
N PRO A 140 -4.17 -15.96 -11.15
CA PRO A 140 -3.17 -15.43 -12.08
C PRO A 140 -3.60 -14.10 -12.70
N ALA A 141 -2.69 -13.14 -12.75
CA ALA A 141 -2.95 -11.82 -13.29
C ALA A 141 -3.16 -11.84 -14.82
N ASP A 142 -4.12 -11.05 -15.28
CA ASP A 142 -4.26 -10.68 -16.70
C ASP A 142 -3.43 -9.45 -17.02
N VAL A 143 -3.46 -8.44 -16.13
CA VAL A 143 -2.76 -7.16 -16.32
C VAL A 143 -1.96 -6.82 -15.07
N TYR A 144 -0.76 -6.32 -15.28
CA TYR A 144 0.08 -5.71 -14.26
C TYR A 144 0.21 -4.21 -14.50
N LEU A 145 -0.05 -3.41 -13.46
CA LEU A 145 -0.08 -1.95 -13.48
C LEU A 145 0.90 -1.41 -12.43
N ALA A 146 1.91 -0.66 -12.85
CA ALA A 146 2.92 -0.09 -11.95
C ALA A 146 3.63 1.10 -12.59
N GLY A 147 4.70 1.61 -11.98
CA GLY A 147 5.59 2.57 -12.62
C GLY A 147 6.23 1.99 -13.88
N LEU A 148 6.36 2.80 -14.94
CA LEU A 148 6.85 2.39 -16.27
C LEU A 148 8.13 1.55 -16.22
N LYS A 149 9.11 1.95 -15.38
CA LYS A 149 10.37 1.18 -15.23
C LYS A 149 10.14 -0.21 -14.65
N ALA A 150 9.17 -0.36 -13.73
CA ALA A 150 8.84 -1.66 -13.17
C ALA A 150 8.14 -2.55 -14.19
N VAL A 151 7.22 -2.00 -14.98
CA VAL A 151 6.56 -2.71 -16.08
C VAL A 151 7.59 -3.16 -17.12
N GLN A 152 8.47 -2.26 -17.57
CA GLN A 152 9.51 -2.59 -18.55
C GLN A 152 10.43 -3.72 -18.05
N LYS A 153 10.83 -3.68 -16.78
CA LYS A 153 11.63 -4.76 -16.18
C LYS A 153 10.92 -6.12 -16.26
N GLN A 154 9.60 -6.16 -16.15
CA GLN A 154 8.86 -7.43 -16.25
C GLN A 154 8.68 -7.87 -17.71
N ILE A 155 8.61 -6.93 -18.66
CA ILE A 155 8.65 -7.24 -20.10
C ILE A 155 10.02 -7.85 -20.44
N ASP A 156 11.10 -7.23 -20.02
CA ASP A 156 12.47 -7.70 -20.27
C ASP A 156 12.71 -9.09 -19.64
N ALA A 157 12.01 -9.40 -18.55
CA ALA A 157 12.03 -10.71 -17.90
C ALA A 157 11.07 -11.74 -18.53
N GLY A 158 10.34 -11.39 -19.59
CA GLY A 158 9.41 -12.27 -20.31
C GLY A 158 8.10 -12.57 -19.55
N ARG A 159 7.78 -11.84 -18.49
CA ARG A 159 6.55 -12.04 -17.72
C ARG A 159 5.38 -11.23 -18.25
N LEU A 160 5.66 -10.14 -18.93
CA LEU A 160 4.64 -9.26 -19.54
C LEU A 160 4.88 -9.16 -21.05
N GLN A 161 3.80 -8.89 -21.79
CA GLN A 161 3.83 -8.63 -23.21
C GLN A 161 4.26 -7.18 -23.47
N ALA A 162 5.07 -6.97 -24.49
CA ALA A 162 5.43 -5.64 -24.98
C ALA A 162 4.36 -5.10 -25.95
N PRO A 163 4.21 -3.76 -26.05
CA PRO A 163 4.92 -2.73 -25.32
C PRO A 163 4.32 -2.45 -23.93
N ALA A 164 5.07 -1.80 -23.04
CA ALA A 164 4.47 -1.13 -21.88
C ALA A 164 3.57 0.01 -22.37
N GLU A 165 2.37 0.13 -21.80
CA GLU A 165 1.36 1.11 -22.20
C GLU A 165 1.22 2.19 -21.12
N PRO A 166 1.89 3.36 -21.27
CA PRO A 166 1.76 4.47 -20.35
C PRO A 166 0.35 5.07 -20.41
N TYR A 167 -0.20 5.47 -19.23
CA TYR A 167 -1.54 6.06 -19.16
C TYR A 167 -1.60 7.36 -18.38
N VAL A 168 -0.91 7.46 -17.22
CA VAL A 168 -0.89 8.68 -16.41
C VAL A 168 0.49 8.98 -15.86
N THR A 169 0.65 10.21 -15.39
CA THR A 169 1.80 10.67 -14.61
C THR A 169 1.35 11.17 -13.24
N ASN A 170 2.29 11.19 -12.30
CA ASN A 170 2.10 11.73 -10.97
C ASN A 170 3.35 12.49 -10.53
N THR A 171 3.19 13.47 -9.66
CA THR A 171 4.28 14.26 -9.09
C THR A 171 4.32 14.09 -7.59
N LEU A 172 5.40 14.48 -6.96
CA LEU A 172 5.51 14.52 -5.51
C LEU A 172 4.85 15.78 -4.94
N THR A 173 4.43 15.68 -3.69
CA THR A 173 3.99 16.81 -2.86
C THR A 173 4.45 16.62 -1.42
N ILE A 174 4.43 17.68 -0.63
CA ILE A 174 4.69 17.60 0.82
C ILE A 174 3.35 17.54 1.52
N MET A 175 3.08 16.44 2.20
CA MET A 175 1.90 16.26 3.03
C MET A 175 2.16 16.85 4.41
N VAL A 176 1.20 17.62 4.94
CA VAL A 176 1.25 18.31 6.24
C VAL A 176 -0.08 18.16 6.97
N PRO A 177 -0.16 18.41 8.29
CA PRO A 177 -1.44 18.62 8.96
C PRO A 177 -2.23 19.77 8.30
N ALA A 178 -3.55 19.73 8.33
CA ALA A 178 -4.41 20.71 7.65
C ALA A 178 -4.12 22.19 8.02
N ASP A 179 -3.70 22.44 9.26
CA ASP A 179 -3.33 23.76 9.78
C ASP A 179 -1.84 24.10 9.56
N ASN A 180 -1.04 23.19 9.02
CA ASN A 180 0.38 23.36 8.74
C ASN A 180 1.16 24.09 9.87
N PRO A 181 1.17 23.56 11.10
CA PRO A 181 1.71 24.27 12.26
C PRO A 181 3.23 24.48 12.19
N ALA A 182 3.92 23.71 11.37
CA ALA A 182 5.36 23.86 11.12
C ALA A 182 5.68 24.90 10.03
N HIS A 183 4.66 25.52 9.43
CA HIS A 183 4.81 26.50 8.36
C HIS A 183 5.72 26.02 7.22
N ILE A 184 5.46 24.81 6.75
CA ILE A 184 6.17 24.24 5.60
C ILE A 184 5.70 24.93 4.34
N THR A 185 6.63 25.44 3.54
CA THR A 185 6.37 26.15 2.28
C THR A 185 7.07 25.50 1.09
N GLY A 186 8.00 24.57 1.35
CA GLY A 186 8.75 23.86 0.30
C GLY A 186 9.70 22.83 0.88
N LEU A 187 10.42 22.15 -0.02
CA LEU A 187 11.36 21.08 0.36
C LEU A 187 12.48 21.54 1.30
N ALA A 188 12.94 22.80 1.15
CA ALA A 188 14.00 23.35 2.01
C ALA A 188 13.61 23.34 3.51
N ASP A 189 12.32 23.55 3.82
CA ASP A 189 11.85 23.53 5.20
C ASP A 189 11.96 22.18 5.88
N LEU A 190 12.06 21.09 5.10
CA LEU A 190 12.21 19.73 5.63
C LEU A 190 13.61 19.52 6.27
N GLY A 191 14.60 20.34 5.89
CA GLY A 191 15.93 20.34 6.51
C GLY A 191 15.97 20.99 7.90
N ARG A 192 14.96 21.75 8.32
CA ARG A 192 14.93 22.42 9.62
C ARG A 192 14.97 21.40 10.77
N PRO A 193 15.84 21.60 11.77
CA PRO A 193 16.05 20.62 12.85
C PRO A 193 14.77 20.35 13.69
N GLU A 194 13.93 21.35 13.87
CA GLU A 194 12.72 21.26 14.69
C GLU A 194 11.56 20.54 13.98
N VAL A 195 11.63 20.31 12.67
CA VAL A 195 10.57 19.67 11.89
C VAL A 195 10.72 18.16 11.93
N ARG A 196 9.75 17.45 12.47
CA ARG A 196 9.72 15.98 12.44
C ARG A 196 9.08 15.47 11.17
N LEU A 197 9.69 14.45 10.54
CA LEU A 197 9.31 13.95 9.24
C LEU A 197 8.89 12.48 9.27
N ALA A 198 7.94 12.12 8.42
CA ALA A 198 7.63 10.74 8.04
C ALA A 198 7.99 10.56 6.57
N MET A 199 9.04 9.79 6.30
CA MET A 199 9.60 9.66 4.95
C MET A 199 9.59 8.21 4.46
N PRO A 200 9.31 7.97 3.17
CA PRO A 200 9.41 6.66 2.56
C PRO A 200 10.80 6.05 2.69
N ASN A 201 10.84 4.75 3.00
CA ASN A 201 12.09 4.05 3.26
C ASN A 201 12.81 3.68 1.95
N PRO A 202 14.04 4.18 1.74
CA PRO A 202 14.80 3.93 0.51
C PRO A 202 15.24 2.48 0.31
N LYS A 203 15.15 1.63 1.35
CA LYS A 203 15.54 0.23 1.24
C LYS A 203 14.59 -0.60 0.39
N PHE A 204 13.30 -0.22 0.35
CA PHE A 204 12.28 -1.02 -0.35
C PHE A 204 11.20 -0.19 -1.08
N GLU A 205 11.14 1.13 -0.88
CA GLU A 205 10.15 1.98 -1.52
C GLU A 205 10.72 2.78 -2.69
N GLY A 206 10.18 2.56 -3.88
CA GLY A 206 10.64 3.21 -5.12
C GLY A 206 10.46 4.73 -5.12
N ILE A 207 9.43 5.25 -4.43
CA ILE A 207 9.18 6.68 -4.29
C ILE A 207 10.34 7.42 -3.60
N ALA A 208 11.04 6.76 -2.67
CA ALA A 208 12.16 7.38 -1.97
C ALA A 208 13.28 7.83 -2.91
N ARG A 209 13.45 7.16 -4.07
CA ARG A 209 14.41 7.59 -5.09
C ARG A 209 13.99 8.91 -5.74
N GLN A 210 12.70 9.04 -6.05
CA GLN A 210 12.14 10.27 -6.61
C GLN A 210 12.30 11.43 -5.62
N ILE A 211 12.00 11.18 -4.35
CA ILE A 211 12.11 12.18 -3.27
C ILE A 211 13.54 12.63 -3.11
N LYS A 212 14.51 11.70 -3.09
CA LYS A 212 15.94 12.06 -3.00
C LYS A 212 16.37 12.97 -4.13
N THR A 213 15.98 12.65 -5.37
CA THR A 213 16.26 13.51 -6.52
C THR A 213 15.61 14.90 -6.36
N SER A 214 14.37 14.98 -5.86
CA SER A 214 13.73 16.28 -5.62
C SER A 214 14.42 17.09 -4.51
N LEU A 215 14.91 16.44 -3.46
CA LEU A 215 15.71 17.10 -2.41
C LEU A 215 17.06 17.62 -2.95
N GLU A 216 17.70 16.81 -3.80
CA GLU A 216 18.96 17.22 -4.49
C GLU A 216 18.72 18.44 -5.39
N HIS A 217 17.61 18.50 -6.13
CA HIS A 217 17.25 19.66 -6.95
C HIS A 217 17.03 20.91 -6.10
N ALA A 218 16.31 20.77 -4.97
CA ALA A 218 15.90 21.89 -4.13
C ALA A 218 17.01 22.44 -3.23
N GLY A 219 17.97 21.62 -2.79
CA GLY A 219 18.98 22.05 -1.83
C GLY A 219 20.29 21.26 -1.86
N GLY A 220 20.51 20.51 -2.95
CA GLY A 220 21.73 19.72 -3.14
C GLY A 220 21.91 18.60 -2.13
N ASP A 221 23.11 18.07 -2.07
CA ASP A 221 23.51 17.00 -1.14
C ASP A 221 23.29 17.38 0.32
N THR A 222 23.36 18.67 0.65
CA THR A 222 23.15 19.15 2.02
C THR A 222 21.72 18.84 2.47
N LEU A 223 20.70 19.27 1.73
CA LEU A 223 19.31 19.03 2.08
C LEU A 223 18.98 17.53 2.08
N LEU A 224 19.49 16.79 1.10
CA LEU A 224 19.33 15.34 1.07
C LEU A 224 19.90 14.68 2.32
N ASN A 225 21.14 15.06 2.72
CA ASN A 225 21.78 14.52 3.92
C ASN A 225 21.07 14.96 5.21
N ASP A 226 20.58 16.18 5.28
CA ASP A 226 19.80 16.64 6.42
C ASP A 226 18.54 15.75 6.61
N VAL A 227 17.78 15.51 5.56
CA VAL A 227 16.51 14.77 5.63
C VAL A 227 16.71 13.27 5.80
N TYR A 228 17.57 12.63 5.00
CA TYR A 228 17.74 11.17 4.98
C TYR A 228 19.00 10.66 5.70
N GLY A 229 19.84 11.54 6.19
CA GLY A 229 21.04 11.22 6.95
C GLY A 229 20.93 11.69 8.40
N THR A 230 21.18 12.97 8.66
CA THR A 230 21.23 13.55 10.00
C THR A 230 19.95 13.32 10.79
N LYS A 231 18.81 13.67 10.20
CA LYS A 231 17.49 13.55 10.86
C LYS A 231 16.99 12.11 11.01
N VAL A 232 17.46 11.19 10.18
CA VAL A 232 17.23 9.76 10.39
C VAL A 232 18.07 9.26 11.57
N ALA A 233 19.33 9.71 11.68
CA ALA A 233 20.22 9.29 12.76
C ALA A 233 19.78 9.81 14.13
N ASP A 234 19.22 11.01 14.22
CA ASP A 234 18.71 11.60 15.46
C ASP A 234 17.24 11.25 15.77
N GLY A 235 16.53 10.56 14.84
CA GLY A 235 15.15 10.14 15.00
C GLY A 235 14.10 11.21 14.68
N SER A 236 14.49 12.39 14.20
CA SER A 236 13.53 13.43 13.76
C SER A 236 12.94 13.15 12.37
N THR A 237 13.56 12.30 11.57
CA THR A 237 12.95 11.63 10.40
C THR A 237 12.70 10.17 10.72
N VAL A 238 11.44 9.76 10.71
CA VAL A 238 11.03 8.35 10.81
C VAL A 238 10.80 7.81 9.41
N LEU A 239 11.46 6.69 9.09
CA LEU A 239 11.27 6.00 7.83
C LEU A 239 10.10 5.03 7.92
N THR A 240 9.25 4.98 6.90
CA THR A 240 8.14 4.04 6.84
C THR A 240 8.63 2.58 6.90
N HIS A 241 7.86 1.71 7.51
CA HIS A 241 8.26 0.33 7.77
C HIS A 241 7.69 -0.64 6.73
N ILE A 242 6.52 -0.33 6.20
CA ILE A 242 5.79 -1.18 5.26
C ILE A 242 5.59 -0.46 3.93
N HIS A 243 4.97 0.73 3.97
CA HIS A 243 4.63 1.51 2.79
C HIS A 243 4.49 2.99 3.15
N HIS A 244 4.71 3.89 2.20
CA HIS A 244 4.58 5.34 2.40
C HIS A 244 3.14 5.80 2.73
N ARG A 245 2.15 4.95 2.61
CA ARG A 245 0.80 5.16 3.16
C ARG A 245 0.79 5.29 4.69
N GLN A 246 1.87 4.94 5.39
CA GLN A 246 2.05 5.24 6.81
C GLN A 246 2.29 6.75 7.05
N THR A 247 2.68 7.50 6.05
CA THR A 247 2.97 8.95 6.18
C THR A 247 1.74 9.74 6.67
N PRO A 248 0.55 9.69 6.03
CA PRO A 248 -0.64 10.39 6.54
C PRO A 248 -1.03 9.92 7.94
N LEU A 249 -0.96 8.61 8.22
CA LEU A 249 -1.27 8.08 9.56
C LEU A 249 -0.39 8.73 10.64
N TRP A 250 0.90 8.82 10.42
CA TRP A 250 1.81 9.39 11.40
C TRP A 250 1.67 10.91 11.54
N ILE A 251 1.30 11.60 10.47
CA ILE A 251 0.94 13.01 10.52
C ILE A 251 -0.34 13.21 11.36
N MET A 252 -1.40 12.47 11.10
CA MET A 252 -2.66 12.53 11.85
C MET A 252 -2.48 12.18 13.33
N GLN A 253 -1.53 11.28 13.65
CA GLN A 253 -1.17 10.93 15.02
C GLN A 253 -0.24 11.95 15.69
N GLY A 254 0.14 13.02 15.03
CA GLY A 254 1.07 14.03 15.56
C GLY A 254 2.51 13.54 15.73
N LYS A 255 2.86 12.40 15.13
CA LYS A 255 4.22 11.85 15.18
C LYS A 255 5.16 12.55 14.22
N ALA A 256 4.64 13.05 13.12
CA ALA A 256 5.35 13.84 12.12
C ALA A 256 4.58 15.14 11.81
N GLN A 257 5.29 16.15 11.36
CA GLN A 257 4.75 17.45 10.97
C GLN A 257 4.74 17.61 9.46
N ALA A 258 5.48 16.78 8.73
CA ALA A 258 5.48 16.72 7.27
C ALA A 258 5.98 15.36 6.78
N GLY A 259 5.69 15.07 5.53
CA GLY A 259 6.25 13.95 4.80
C GLY A 259 6.07 14.13 3.31
N VAL A 260 6.95 13.58 2.49
CA VAL A 260 6.80 13.65 1.03
C VAL A 260 6.15 12.38 0.52
N THR A 261 5.12 12.57 -0.29
CA THR A 261 4.33 11.49 -0.90
C THR A 261 3.93 11.85 -2.33
N TRP A 262 3.11 11.02 -2.97
CA TRP A 262 2.52 11.38 -4.26
C TRP A 262 1.41 12.41 -4.07
N GLN A 263 1.32 13.35 -5.00
CA GLN A 263 0.26 14.38 -4.99
C GLN A 263 -1.13 13.75 -4.95
N SER A 264 -1.33 12.65 -5.67
CA SER A 264 -2.61 11.94 -5.67
C SER A 264 -3.03 11.38 -4.31
N GLU A 265 -2.08 10.95 -3.50
CA GLU A 265 -2.37 10.45 -2.15
C GLU A 265 -2.77 11.59 -1.21
N ALA A 266 -2.07 12.73 -1.27
CA ALA A 266 -2.46 13.89 -0.48
C ALA A 266 -3.84 14.43 -0.87
N MET A 267 -4.12 14.50 -2.17
CA MET A 267 -5.45 14.91 -2.65
C MET A 267 -6.55 13.92 -2.23
N PHE A 268 -6.25 12.63 -2.21
CA PHE A 268 -7.19 11.63 -1.68
C PHE A 268 -7.48 11.87 -0.20
N GLU A 269 -6.46 12.07 0.63
CA GLU A 269 -6.62 12.33 2.07
C GLU A 269 -7.49 13.57 2.33
N GLU A 270 -7.28 14.64 1.57
CA GLU A 270 -8.10 15.86 1.63
C GLU A 270 -9.55 15.60 1.22
N GLN A 271 -9.76 14.85 0.12
CA GLN A 271 -11.10 14.50 -0.36
C GLN A 271 -11.85 13.57 0.60
N ALA A 272 -11.13 12.71 1.30
CA ALA A 272 -11.68 11.85 2.35
C ALA A 272 -12.06 12.62 3.62
N GLY A 273 -11.68 13.91 3.72
CA GLY A 273 -11.96 14.76 4.86
C GLY A 273 -11.01 14.55 6.04
N HIS A 274 -9.87 13.93 5.80
CA HIS A 274 -8.85 13.79 6.82
C HIS A 274 -8.17 15.13 7.13
N PRO A 275 -7.64 15.34 8.34
CA PRO A 275 -7.00 16.60 8.73
C PRO A 275 -5.58 16.71 8.13
N ILE A 276 -5.49 16.54 6.84
CA ILE A 276 -4.29 16.60 6.02
C ILE A 276 -4.45 17.73 5.00
N SER A 277 -3.36 18.38 4.68
CA SER A 277 -3.22 19.29 3.54
C SER A 277 -1.90 19.03 2.84
N HIS A 278 -1.66 19.69 1.71
CA HIS A 278 -0.40 19.54 1.00
C HIS A 278 0.22 20.88 0.62
N VAL A 279 1.52 20.83 0.38
CA VAL A 279 2.31 21.93 -0.14
C VAL A 279 2.94 21.49 -1.44
N ASP A 280 2.68 22.22 -2.51
CA ASP A 280 3.21 21.92 -3.83
C ASP A 280 4.72 22.06 -3.88
N ILE A 281 5.37 21.14 -4.59
CA ILE A 281 6.78 21.22 -4.91
C ILE A 281 6.90 21.90 -6.29
N PRO A 282 7.69 22.98 -6.42
CA PRO A 282 7.92 23.63 -7.70
C PRO A 282 8.39 22.63 -8.79
N ALA A 283 7.94 22.80 -10.01
CA ALA A 283 8.25 21.86 -11.10
C ALA A 283 9.76 21.69 -11.34
N ALA A 284 10.56 22.72 -11.07
CA ALA A 284 12.02 22.65 -11.20
C ALA A 284 12.66 21.67 -10.19
N ASP A 285 12.05 21.52 -9.01
CA ASP A 285 12.54 20.69 -7.92
C ASP A 285 11.83 19.35 -7.85
N ASN A 286 10.71 19.21 -8.58
CA ASN A 286 9.88 18.00 -8.54
C ASN A 286 10.35 16.93 -9.52
N THR A 287 9.93 15.71 -9.27
CA THR A 287 10.09 14.58 -10.19
C THR A 287 8.73 14.07 -10.63
N THR A 288 8.67 13.53 -11.86
CA THR A 288 7.46 12.97 -12.43
C THR A 288 7.60 11.46 -12.57
N ALA A 289 6.66 10.71 -12.01
CA ALA A 289 6.52 9.29 -12.25
C ALA A 289 5.56 9.05 -13.43
N ILE A 290 5.88 8.07 -14.25
CA ILE A 290 5.01 7.58 -15.34
C ILE A 290 4.49 6.23 -14.90
N TYR A 291 3.17 6.05 -14.98
CA TYR A 291 2.51 4.77 -14.75
C TYR A 291 2.15 4.12 -16.07
N ALA A 292 2.35 2.81 -16.12
CA ALA A 292 2.08 2.00 -17.29
C ALA A 292 1.43 0.68 -16.89
N GLY A 293 0.78 0.06 -17.86
CA GLY A 293 0.26 -1.29 -17.76
C GLY A 293 0.82 -2.17 -18.86
N ALA A 294 0.76 -3.48 -18.64
CA ALA A 294 0.96 -4.47 -19.69
C ALA A 294 0.22 -5.75 -19.33
N MET A 295 -0.19 -6.48 -20.37
CA MET A 295 -0.79 -7.81 -20.22
C MET A 295 0.28 -8.80 -19.81
N THR A 296 -0.08 -9.78 -18.95
CA THR A 296 0.84 -10.86 -18.63
C THR A 296 1.02 -11.81 -19.82
N THR A 297 2.17 -12.46 -19.91
CA THR A 297 2.46 -13.40 -21.03
C THR A 297 1.48 -14.57 -21.08
N HIS A 298 0.92 -14.94 -19.94
CA HIS A 298 -0.02 -16.05 -19.79
C HIS A 298 -1.38 -15.57 -19.25
N ALA A 299 -1.84 -14.39 -19.67
CA ALA A 299 -3.13 -13.85 -19.24
C ALA A 299 -4.28 -14.83 -19.54
N PRO A 300 -5.02 -15.28 -18.51
CA PRO A 300 -6.19 -16.13 -18.70
C PRO A 300 -7.29 -15.48 -19.55
N HIS A 301 -7.46 -14.16 -19.43
CA HIS A 301 -8.57 -13.41 -20.05
C HIS A 301 -8.05 -12.29 -20.96
N THR A 302 -7.37 -12.64 -22.05
CA THR A 302 -6.67 -11.70 -22.92
C THR A 302 -7.55 -10.60 -23.52
N GLU A 303 -8.80 -10.92 -23.89
CA GLU A 303 -9.74 -9.92 -24.41
C GLU A 303 -10.13 -8.89 -23.33
N ALA A 304 -10.40 -9.35 -22.11
CA ALA A 304 -10.73 -8.48 -20.99
C ALA A 304 -9.53 -7.60 -20.61
N ALA A 305 -8.34 -8.18 -20.61
CA ALA A 305 -7.09 -7.48 -20.36
C ALA A 305 -6.86 -6.32 -21.35
N GLN A 306 -7.03 -6.59 -22.65
CA GLN A 306 -6.90 -5.54 -23.67
C GLN A 306 -7.97 -4.45 -23.50
N ARG A 307 -9.21 -4.83 -23.25
CA ARG A 307 -10.31 -3.86 -22.99
C ARG A 307 -10.03 -2.99 -21.78
N TRP A 308 -9.43 -3.55 -20.73
CA TRP A 308 -9.02 -2.77 -19.56
C TRP A 308 -7.90 -1.78 -19.89
N LEU A 309 -6.84 -2.22 -20.58
CA LEU A 309 -5.74 -1.35 -20.99
C LEU A 309 -6.22 -0.21 -21.91
N ASP A 310 -7.16 -0.48 -22.80
CA ASP A 310 -7.77 0.55 -23.65
C ASP A 310 -8.65 1.50 -22.83
N PHE A 311 -9.43 0.97 -21.88
CA PHE A 311 -10.32 1.76 -21.04
C PHE A 311 -9.58 2.74 -20.13
N ILE A 312 -8.52 2.32 -19.45
CA ILE A 312 -7.78 3.21 -18.55
C ILE A 312 -7.08 4.36 -19.28
N ARG A 313 -6.86 4.22 -20.59
CA ARG A 313 -6.32 5.26 -21.49
C ARG A 313 -7.41 6.07 -22.20
N SER A 314 -8.67 5.67 -22.10
CA SER A 314 -9.80 6.41 -22.65
C SER A 314 -10.07 7.70 -21.89
N PRO A 315 -10.78 8.67 -22.50
CA PRO A 315 -11.21 9.88 -21.79
C PRO A 315 -11.96 9.59 -20.49
N ALA A 316 -12.76 8.52 -20.45
CA ALA A 316 -13.52 8.14 -19.26
C ALA A 316 -12.61 7.62 -18.13
N GLY A 317 -11.63 6.77 -18.44
CA GLY A 317 -10.65 6.28 -17.49
C GLY A 317 -9.73 7.40 -16.98
N LEU A 318 -9.21 8.21 -17.91
CA LEU A 318 -8.32 9.33 -17.57
C LEU A 318 -9.01 10.37 -16.67
N ALA A 319 -10.27 10.70 -16.94
CA ALA A 319 -11.04 11.64 -16.10
C ALA A 319 -11.21 11.15 -14.64
N ILE A 320 -11.17 9.83 -14.40
CA ILE A 320 -11.19 9.28 -13.04
C ILE A 320 -9.85 9.54 -12.35
N PHE A 321 -8.75 9.28 -13.03
CA PHE A 321 -7.41 9.56 -12.50
C PHE A 321 -7.20 11.05 -12.22
N GLU A 322 -7.66 11.93 -13.12
CA GLU A 322 -7.52 13.39 -12.98
C GLU A 322 -8.21 13.93 -11.71
N ARG A 323 -9.31 13.32 -11.26
CA ARG A 323 -9.99 13.67 -10.01
C ARG A 323 -9.08 13.53 -8.78
N TYR A 324 -8.09 12.65 -8.87
CA TYR A 324 -7.11 12.42 -7.82
C TYR A 324 -5.74 13.05 -8.11
N GLY A 325 -5.67 14.02 -9.04
CA GLY A 325 -4.45 14.78 -9.33
C GLY A 325 -3.44 14.10 -10.24
N PHE A 326 -3.72 12.93 -10.78
CA PHE A 326 -2.93 12.38 -11.88
C PHE A 326 -3.13 13.22 -13.13
N LYS A 327 -2.14 13.19 -14.02
CA LYS A 327 -2.23 13.84 -15.33
C LYS A 327 -2.15 12.77 -16.43
N PRO A 328 -2.93 12.89 -17.52
CA PRO A 328 -2.80 12.02 -18.66
C PRO A 328 -1.35 11.99 -19.17
N TYR A 329 -0.84 10.81 -19.47
CA TYR A 329 0.47 10.69 -20.06
C TYR A 329 0.45 11.30 -21.48
N GLN A 330 1.38 12.20 -21.74
CA GLN A 330 1.64 12.73 -23.08
C GLN A 330 2.99 12.19 -23.54
N ALA A 331 2.99 11.41 -24.61
CA ALA A 331 4.25 11.10 -25.28
C ALA A 331 4.88 12.43 -25.72
N ASN A 332 6.09 12.71 -25.28
CA ASN A 332 6.81 13.86 -25.78
C ASN A 332 6.83 13.75 -27.30
N ALA A 333 6.23 14.70 -27.97
CA ALA A 333 6.44 14.88 -29.40
C ALA A 333 7.93 15.21 -29.54
N GLY A 334 8.72 14.18 -29.95
CA GLY A 334 10.12 14.30 -30.25
C GLY A 334 10.39 15.24 -31.43
#